data_f6dfdaae802b3a0f09584c7be7a59c67
#
_entry.id   f6dfdaae802b3a0f09584c7be7a59c67
#
_cell.length_a   1.000
_cell.length_b   1.000
_cell.length_c   1.000
_cell.angle_alpha   90.00
_cell.angle_beta   90.00
_cell.angle_gamma   90.00
#
_symmetry.space_group_name_H-M   'P 1'
#
loop_
_entity.id
_entity.type
_entity.pdbx_description
1 polymer ?
#
loop_
_entity_poly.entity_id
_entity_poly.type
_entity_poly.pdbx_seq_one_letter_code
_entity_poly.pdbx_strand_id
1 'polypeptide(L)'
;MTILGEAPPAPRQAASVVLLRDGTAGLEVLLMRRHERSAVMGGVYVFPGGKLDAADAAPGWAPVLDHAPPALGQRLGEPGVPDAQAQGLFVAALRETLEEAGVLLATRAGGSAASPHDVQALQAALSEGQAWTEALAGLGLRADTQALCPWTRWITPVQPVVGRQRFDTWFFLAALPPGQRAEADGHEATEACWLTPLAALERYRDGHIDLVAPQLMGLAQLNRYGHVAEALSAALRRPPPCILPEAWPEGAGRVMCYPGDPQHPVVERAMDGPLRLRFAGGRFEPFNGFQGWFE
;
A
#
# COMPACT_ATOMS: atom_id res chain seq x y z
N MET A 1 -34.57 -23.08 10.76
CA MET A 1 -34.85 -21.63 10.69
C MET A 1 -33.50 -20.95 10.64
N THR A 2 -32.95 -20.74 9.43
CA THR A 2 -31.63 -20.13 9.23
C THR A 2 -31.80 -18.64 9.47
N ILE A 3 -31.20 -18.13 10.52
CA ILE A 3 -31.10 -16.70 10.76
C ILE A 3 -30.28 -16.16 9.57
N LEU A 4 -30.93 -15.39 8.69
CA LEU A 4 -30.26 -14.59 7.66
C LEU A 4 -29.34 -13.61 8.43
N GLY A 5 -28.07 -13.97 8.56
CA GLY A 5 -27.06 -13.09 9.13
C GLY A 5 -26.99 -11.82 8.29
N GLU A 6 -26.89 -10.66 8.95
CA GLU A 6 -26.63 -9.38 8.27
C GLU A 6 -25.47 -9.55 7.28
N ALA A 7 -25.62 -8.97 6.11
CA ALA A 7 -24.55 -8.94 5.12
C ALA A 7 -23.31 -8.29 5.78
N PRO A 8 -22.12 -8.85 5.58
CA PRO A 8 -20.92 -8.30 6.17
C PRO A 8 -20.73 -6.83 5.71
N PRO A 9 -20.24 -5.95 6.58
CA PRO A 9 -20.06 -4.55 6.22
C PRO A 9 -19.14 -4.41 4.98
N ALA A 10 -19.49 -3.49 4.11
CA ALA A 10 -18.67 -3.18 2.94
C ALA A 10 -17.22 -2.83 3.36
N PRO A 11 -16.21 -3.29 2.61
CA PRO A 11 -14.82 -2.93 2.91
C PRO A 11 -14.60 -1.44 2.71
N ARG A 12 -13.82 -0.83 3.60
CA ARG A 12 -13.46 0.59 3.52
C ARG A 12 -12.39 0.79 2.47
N GLN A 13 -12.56 1.80 1.63
CA GLN A 13 -11.55 2.18 0.65
C GLN A 13 -10.29 2.70 1.34
N ALA A 14 -9.13 2.27 0.86
CA ALA A 14 -7.83 2.65 1.39
C ALA A 14 -6.78 2.67 0.27
N ALA A 15 -5.71 3.41 0.50
CA ALA A 15 -4.55 3.45 -0.37
C ALA A 15 -3.27 3.23 0.44
N SER A 16 -2.30 2.54 -0.14
CA SER A 16 -1.00 2.31 0.50
C SER A 16 0.11 2.45 -0.52
N VAL A 17 1.25 3.00 -0.10
CA VAL A 17 2.39 3.24 -0.98
C VAL A 17 3.57 2.38 -0.55
N VAL A 18 4.01 1.52 -1.45
CA VAL A 18 5.25 0.78 -1.33
C VAL A 18 6.37 1.67 -1.83
N LEU A 19 6.99 2.43 -0.93
CA LEU A 19 8.14 3.26 -1.25
C LEU A 19 9.37 2.39 -1.49
N LEU A 20 10.05 2.65 -2.60
CA LEU A 20 11.20 1.91 -3.09
C LEU A 20 12.41 2.83 -3.23
N ARG A 21 13.60 2.31 -2.96
CA ARG A 21 14.86 2.95 -3.32
C ARG A 21 15.89 1.90 -3.75
N ASP A 22 16.90 2.34 -4.48
CA ASP A 22 18.07 1.52 -4.75
C ASP A 22 19.06 1.70 -3.59
N GLY A 23 19.24 0.65 -2.80
CA GLY A 23 20.22 0.57 -1.72
C GLY A 23 21.53 -0.10 -2.17
N THR A 24 22.47 -0.24 -1.23
CA THR A 24 23.78 -0.87 -1.51
C THR A 24 23.67 -2.37 -1.80
N ALA A 25 22.61 -3.02 -1.33
CA ALA A 25 22.37 -4.45 -1.53
C ALA A 25 21.28 -4.76 -2.57
N GLY A 26 20.87 -3.76 -3.34
CA GLY A 26 19.81 -3.84 -4.35
C GLY A 26 18.56 -3.05 -3.96
N LEU A 27 17.41 -3.42 -4.52
CA LEU A 27 16.13 -2.80 -4.22
C LEU A 27 15.79 -2.92 -2.74
N GLU A 28 15.45 -1.78 -2.12
CA GLU A 28 14.96 -1.71 -0.74
C GLU A 28 13.54 -1.15 -0.69
N VAL A 29 12.75 -1.65 0.27
CA VAL A 29 11.37 -1.27 0.54
C VAL A 29 11.29 -0.61 1.91
N LEU A 30 10.54 0.48 2.02
CA LEU A 30 10.23 1.11 3.30
C LEU A 30 9.17 0.29 4.03
N LEU A 31 9.47 -0.10 5.25
CA LEU A 31 8.53 -0.68 6.20
C LEU A 31 8.44 0.22 7.44
N MET A 32 7.21 0.44 7.91
CA MET A 32 6.93 1.28 9.07
C MET A 32 6.23 0.46 10.14
N ARG A 33 6.73 0.53 11.38
CA ARG A 33 6.14 -0.16 12.52
C ARG A 33 4.99 0.66 13.07
N ARG A 34 3.78 0.11 13.02
CA ARG A 34 2.61 0.77 13.60
C ARG A 34 2.74 0.86 15.11
N HIS A 35 2.25 1.98 15.66
CA HIS A 35 2.23 2.15 17.11
C HIS A 35 1.44 0.99 17.77
N GLU A 36 1.93 0.45 18.89
CA GLU A 36 1.34 -0.73 19.54
C GLU A 36 -0.11 -0.51 20.00
N ARG A 37 -0.48 0.76 20.29
CA ARG A 37 -1.86 1.14 20.67
C ARG A 37 -2.80 1.29 19.48
N SER A 38 -2.32 1.10 18.25
CA SER A 38 -3.19 1.17 17.07
C SER A 38 -4.31 0.13 17.16
N ALA A 39 -5.54 0.58 16.94
CA ALA A 39 -6.72 -0.29 17.01
C ALA A 39 -6.72 -1.43 15.96
N VAL A 40 -5.91 -1.29 14.92
CA VAL A 40 -5.74 -2.25 13.85
C VAL A 40 -4.25 -2.55 13.71
N MET A 41 -3.85 -3.82 13.91
CA MET A 41 -2.50 -4.33 13.67
C MET A 41 -1.40 -3.55 14.41
N GLY A 42 -1.57 -3.24 15.72
CA GLY A 42 -0.53 -2.61 16.53
C GLY A 42 0.76 -3.45 16.55
N GLY A 43 1.93 -2.81 16.41
CA GLY A 43 3.24 -3.46 16.39
C GLY A 43 3.64 -4.12 15.07
N VAL A 44 2.71 -4.30 14.13
CA VAL A 44 2.98 -4.90 12.81
C VAL A 44 3.67 -3.89 11.90
N TYR A 45 4.57 -4.37 11.06
CA TYR A 45 5.18 -3.55 10.01
C TYR A 45 4.29 -3.51 8.76
N VAL A 46 4.07 -2.30 8.27
CA VAL A 46 3.21 -2.02 7.12
C VAL A 46 3.92 -1.08 6.14
N PHE A 47 3.37 -0.92 4.94
CA PHE A 47 3.71 0.19 4.05
C PHE A 47 2.92 1.43 4.48
N PRO A 48 3.42 2.66 4.27
CA PRO A 48 2.66 3.89 4.49
C PRO A 48 1.29 3.83 3.82
N GLY A 49 0.26 4.29 4.49
CA GLY A 49 -1.06 4.31 3.90
C GLY A 49 -2.22 4.29 4.89
N GLY A 50 -3.36 4.75 4.43
CA GLY A 50 -4.56 4.86 5.24
C GLY A 50 -5.85 4.82 4.43
N LYS A 51 -6.91 5.26 5.07
CA LYS A 51 -8.26 5.28 4.48
C LYS A 51 -8.39 6.44 3.50
N LEU A 52 -9.22 6.23 2.50
CA LEU A 52 -9.72 7.31 1.68
C LEU A 52 -10.68 8.15 2.51
N ASP A 53 -10.38 9.43 2.66
CA ASP A 53 -11.23 10.41 3.28
C ASP A 53 -12.10 11.14 2.24
N ALA A 54 -13.26 11.65 2.65
CA ALA A 54 -14.15 12.38 1.75
C ALA A 54 -13.46 13.62 1.14
N ALA A 55 -12.54 14.24 1.88
CA ALA A 55 -11.75 15.38 1.41
C ALA A 55 -10.79 15.01 0.27
N ASP A 56 -10.29 13.78 0.21
CA ASP A 56 -9.39 13.31 -0.84
C ASP A 56 -10.08 13.25 -2.21
N ALA A 57 -11.38 12.97 -2.21
CA ALA A 57 -12.22 12.92 -3.42
C ALA A 57 -12.85 14.29 -3.79
N ALA A 58 -12.56 15.35 -3.05
CA ALA A 58 -13.16 16.66 -3.28
C ALA A 58 -12.66 17.31 -4.59
N PRO A 59 -13.53 18.03 -5.34
CA PRO A 59 -13.16 18.68 -6.61
C PRO A 59 -12.02 19.70 -6.50
N GLY A 60 -11.77 20.23 -5.31
CA GLY A 60 -10.70 21.22 -5.03
C GLY A 60 -9.29 20.72 -5.34
N TRP A 61 -9.08 19.41 -5.47
CA TRP A 61 -7.78 18.86 -5.84
C TRP A 61 -7.40 19.04 -7.30
N ALA A 62 -8.38 19.09 -8.22
CA ALA A 62 -8.11 19.12 -9.67
C ALA A 62 -7.08 20.20 -10.11
N PRO A 63 -7.06 21.42 -9.57
CA PRO A 63 -6.08 22.45 -9.95
C PRO A 63 -4.63 22.14 -9.52
N VAL A 64 -4.46 21.35 -8.48
CA VAL A 64 -3.13 21.03 -7.90
C VAL A 64 -2.66 19.60 -8.19
N LEU A 65 -3.43 18.82 -8.95
CA LEU A 65 -2.99 17.54 -9.50
C LEU A 65 -2.25 17.72 -10.82
N ASP A 66 -1.31 16.85 -11.12
CA ASP A 66 -0.63 16.77 -12.42
C ASP A 66 -1.53 16.14 -13.50
N HIS A 67 -2.50 15.30 -13.11
CA HIS A 67 -3.45 14.64 -14.02
C HIS A 67 -4.90 14.91 -13.64
N ALA A 68 -5.75 15.02 -14.67
CA ALA A 68 -7.20 15.11 -14.47
C ALA A 68 -7.81 13.78 -13.95
N PRO A 69 -8.88 13.82 -13.14
CA PRO A 69 -9.48 12.62 -12.55
C PRO A 69 -9.83 11.48 -13.51
N PRO A 70 -10.36 11.71 -14.74
CA PRO A 70 -10.62 10.62 -15.69
C PRO A 70 -9.36 9.85 -16.10
N ALA A 71 -8.20 10.52 -16.20
CA ALA A 71 -6.93 9.86 -16.49
C ALA A 71 -6.47 8.97 -15.32
N LEU A 72 -6.78 9.36 -14.07
CA LEU A 72 -6.48 8.56 -12.87
C LEU A 72 -7.32 7.27 -12.85
N GLY A 73 -8.62 7.36 -13.18
CA GLY A 73 -9.49 6.19 -13.32
C GLY A 73 -8.96 5.19 -14.35
N GLN A 74 -8.51 5.66 -15.51
CA GLN A 74 -7.90 4.82 -16.54
C GLN A 74 -6.63 4.12 -16.05
N ARG A 75 -5.80 4.78 -15.23
CA ARG A 75 -4.56 4.22 -14.70
C ARG A 75 -4.81 3.12 -13.68
N LEU A 76 -5.92 3.14 -12.94
CA LEU A 76 -6.30 2.02 -12.06
C LEU A 76 -6.64 0.76 -12.87
N GLY A 77 -7.05 0.89 -14.13
CA GLY A 77 -7.37 -0.26 -14.99
C GLY A 77 -8.60 -1.06 -14.53
N GLU A 78 -9.43 -0.50 -13.66
CA GLU A 78 -10.62 -1.15 -13.10
C GLU A 78 -11.88 -0.44 -13.63
N PRO A 79 -12.62 -1.04 -14.55
CA PRO A 79 -13.86 -0.48 -15.05
C PRO A 79 -14.89 -0.27 -13.93
N GLY A 80 -15.49 0.90 -13.88
CA GLY A 80 -16.57 1.20 -12.93
C GLY A 80 -16.10 1.89 -11.63
N VAL A 81 -14.80 2.13 -11.43
CA VAL A 81 -14.35 3.03 -10.37
C VAL A 81 -14.70 4.47 -10.76
N PRO A 82 -15.54 5.19 -9.97
CA PRO A 82 -15.88 6.59 -10.27
C PRO A 82 -14.64 7.48 -10.27
N ASP A 83 -14.58 8.50 -11.12
CA ASP A 83 -13.44 9.43 -11.23
C ASP A 83 -13.09 10.09 -9.90
N ALA A 84 -14.09 10.48 -9.11
CA ALA A 84 -13.88 11.05 -7.78
C ALA A 84 -13.23 10.04 -6.80
N GLN A 85 -13.61 8.77 -6.88
CA GLN A 85 -13.00 7.72 -6.07
C GLN A 85 -11.55 7.45 -6.53
N ALA A 86 -11.32 7.38 -7.84
CA ALA A 86 -9.98 7.22 -8.39
C ALA A 86 -9.07 8.37 -7.94
N GLN A 87 -9.52 9.63 -8.07
CA GLN A 87 -8.82 10.79 -7.55
C GLN A 87 -8.51 10.62 -6.06
N GLY A 88 -9.53 10.28 -5.26
CA GLY A 88 -9.37 10.12 -3.82
C GLY A 88 -8.34 9.07 -3.44
N LEU A 89 -8.24 7.95 -4.16
CA LEU A 89 -7.25 6.90 -3.92
C LEU A 89 -5.82 7.40 -4.17
N PHE A 90 -5.58 8.15 -5.25
CA PHE A 90 -4.27 8.74 -5.50
C PHE A 90 -3.94 9.82 -4.46
N VAL A 91 -4.90 10.67 -4.12
CA VAL A 91 -4.71 11.73 -3.11
C VAL A 91 -4.44 11.12 -1.73
N ALA A 92 -5.22 10.13 -1.30
CA ALA A 92 -4.98 9.42 -0.05
C ALA A 92 -3.57 8.81 -0.01
N ALA A 93 -3.11 8.18 -1.09
CA ALA A 93 -1.76 7.65 -1.20
C ALA A 93 -0.69 8.73 -0.99
N LEU A 94 -0.84 9.89 -1.63
CA LEU A 94 0.08 11.04 -1.49
C LEU A 94 0.07 11.61 -0.08
N ARG A 95 -1.12 11.84 0.48
CA ARG A 95 -1.32 12.41 1.81
C ARG A 95 -0.73 11.54 2.90
N GLU A 96 -1.10 10.27 2.93
CA GLU A 96 -0.63 9.31 3.93
C GLU A 96 0.90 9.10 3.85
N THR A 97 1.47 9.16 2.65
CA THR A 97 2.93 9.06 2.47
C THR A 97 3.67 10.23 3.12
N LEU A 98 3.12 11.46 3.03
CA LEU A 98 3.68 12.61 3.74
C LEU A 98 3.43 12.52 5.25
N GLU A 99 2.22 12.20 5.66
CA GLU A 99 1.80 12.19 7.07
C GLU A 99 2.56 11.13 7.87
N GLU A 100 2.64 9.89 7.37
CA GLU A 100 3.27 8.78 8.09
C GLU A 100 4.79 8.70 7.87
N ALA A 101 5.28 8.97 6.64
CA ALA A 101 6.68 8.76 6.27
C ALA A 101 7.48 10.04 5.99
N GLY A 102 6.85 11.22 6.05
CA GLY A 102 7.52 12.49 5.77
C GLY A 102 7.98 12.66 4.32
N VAL A 103 7.45 11.87 3.37
CA VAL A 103 7.85 11.90 1.97
C VAL A 103 6.77 12.56 1.12
N LEU A 104 7.14 13.60 0.39
CA LEU A 104 6.27 14.38 -0.47
C LEU A 104 6.45 13.99 -1.94
N LEU A 105 5.44 13.36 -2.49
CA LEU A 105 5.36 13.08 -3.93
C LEU A 105 4.68 14.27 -4.62
N ALA A 106 5.45 15.29 -4.92
CA ALA A 106 5.01 16.51 -5.61
C ALA A 106 6.10 17.06 -6.52
N THR A 107 5.69 17.89 -7.48
CA THR A 107 6.59 18.55 -8.42
C THR A 107 6.38 20.06 -8.42
N ARG A 108 7.43 20.81 -8.74
CA ARG A 108 7.38 22.23 -9.05
C ARG A 108 7.06 22.47 -10.52
N ALA A 109 6.69 23.71 -10.85
CA ALA A 109 6.63 24.14 -12.23
C ALA A 109 7.98 23.86 -12.90
N GLY A 110 7.96 23.14 -14.05
CA GLY A 110 9.18 22.66 -14.70
C GLY A 110 9.54 21.20 -14.43
N GLY A 111 8.75 20.50 -13.60
CA GLY A 111 8.83 19.04 -13.43
C GLY A 111 9.89 18.55 -12.44
N SER A 112 10.59 19.44 -11.72
CA SER A 112 11.51 19.00 -10.66
C SER A 112 10.74 18.49 -9.44
N ALA A 113 11.21 17.40 -8.85
CA ALA A 113 10.66 16.86 -7.62
C ALA A 113 10.74 17.89 -6.46
N ALA A 114 9.78 17.85 -5.56
CA ALA A 114 9.77 18.64 -4.34
C ALA A 114 11.05 18.38 -3.52
N SER A 115 11.67 19.46 -3.06
CA SER A 115 12.88 19.42 -2.24
C SER A 115 12.57 19.12 -0.77
N PRO A 116 13.56 18.75 0.07
CA PRO A 116 13.36 18.65 1.51
C PRO A 116 12.84 19.92 2.18
N HIS A 117 13.18 21.10 1.63
CA HIS A 117 12.63 22.38 2.10
C HIS A 117 11.14 22.49 1.78
N ASP A 118 10.69 22.00 0.63
CA ASP A 118 9.26 22.00 0.26
C ASP A 118 8.46 21.05 1.18
N VAL A 119 9.03 19.92 1.56
CA VAL A 119 8.43 19.01 2.55
C VAL A 119 8.18 19.74 3.85
N GLN A 120 9.19 20.40 4.42
CA GLN A 120 9.09 21.14 5.67
C GLN A 120 8.08 22.29 5.58
N ALA A 121 8.12 23.05 4.48
CA ALA A 121 7.20 24.16 4.27
C ALA A 121 5.73 23.70 4.18
N LEU A 122 5.47 22.60 3.49
CA LEU A 122 4.14 22.02 3.40
C LEU A 122 3.67 21.49 4.75
N GLN A 123 4.49 20.75 5.47
CA GLN A 123 4.17 20.24 6.81
C GLN A 123 3.86 21.38 7.78
N ALA A 124 4.62 22.48 7.73
CA ALA A 124 4.35 23.67 8.54
C ALA A 124 2.98 24.28 8.21
N ALA A 125 2.68 24.50 6.92
CA ALA A 125 1.40 25.05 6.49
C ALA A 125 0.20 24.18 6.93
N LEU A 126 0.34 22.85 6.80
CA LEU A 126 -0.69 21.90 7.25
C LEU A 126 -0.86 21.91 8.78
N SER A 127 0.23 22.03 9.54
CA SER A 127 0.18 22.11 11.00
C SER A 127 -0.48 23.40 11.50
N GLU A 128 -0.44 24.48 10.71
CA GLU A 128 -1.16 25.73 10.93
C GLU A 128 -2.64 25.67 10.52
N GLY A 129 -3.10 24.51 10.02
CA GLY A 129 -4.50 24.28 9.64
C GLY A 129 -4.86 24.69 8.22
N GLN A 130 -3.87 24.96 7.35
CA GLN A 130 -4.16 25.21 5.94
C GLN A 130 -4.67 23.93 5.27
N ALA A 131 -5.59 24.10 4.31
CA ALA A 131 -6.01 22.97 3.49
C ALA A 131 -4.87 22.52 2.54
N TRP A 132 -4.76 21.22 2.29
CA TRP A 132 -3.74 20.66 1.41
C TRP A 132 -3.63 21.35 0.05
N THR A 133 -4.78 21.60 -0.58
CA THR A 133 -4.86 22.24 -1.91
C THR A 133 -4.36 23.68 -1.89
N GLU A 134 -4.66 24.43 -0.84
CA GLU A 134 -4.20 25.80 -0.64
C GLU A 134 -2.69 25.85 -0.36
N ALA A 135 -2.21 24.95 0.50
CA ALA A 135 -0.80 24.86 0.85
C ALA A 135 0.08 24.47 -0.36
N LEU A 136 -0.33 23.47 -1.15
CA LEU A 136 0.35 23.10 -2.38
C LEU A 136 0.39 24.26 -3.39
N ALA A 137 -0.76 24.92 -3.62
CA ALA A 137 -0.83 26.06 -4.55
C ALA A 137 0.02 27.24 -4.07
N GLY A 138 -0.01 27.57 -2.77
CA GLY A 138 0.79 28.64 -2.18
C GLY A 138 2.30 28.42 -2.30
N LEU A 139 2.74 27.17 -2.26
CA LEU A 139 4.14 26.78 -2.46
C LEU A 139 4.54 26.59 -3.94
N GLY A 140 3.60 26.72 -4.87
CA GLY A 140 3.82 26.46 -6.30
C GLY A 140 4.13 25.01 -6.60
N LEU A 141 3.53 24.10 -5.82
CA LEU A 141 3.66 22.65 -5.95
C LEU A 141 2.41 22.05 -6.59
N ARG A 142 2.61 20.94 -7.28
CA ARG A 142 1.53 20.06 -7.77
C ARG A 142 1.75 18.65 -7.23
N ALA A 143 0.70 18.03 -6.77
CA ALA A 143 0.71 16.63 -6.36
C ALA A 143 1.06 15.74 -7.57
N ASP A 144 2.11 14.93 -7.44
CA ASP A 144 2.66 14.10 -8.50
C ASP A 144 2.00 12.72 -8.49
N THR A 145 0.84 12.62 -9.13
CA THR A 145 0.18 11.33 -9.27
C THR A 145 0.94 10.40 -10.21
N GLN A 146 1.80 10.93 -11.11
CA GLN A 146 2.66 10.13 -11.98
C GLN A 146 3.66 9.28 -11.22
N ALA A 147 4.15 9.79 -10.08
CA ALA A 147 5.05 9.05 -9.21
C ALA A 147 4.41 7.78 -8.61
N LEU A 148 3.07 7.72 -8.56
CA LEU A 148 2.34 6.57 -8.05
C LEU A 148 2.01 5.59 -9.18
N CYS A 149 2.61 4.41 -9.17
CA CYS A 149 2.31 3.33 -10.11
C CYS A 149 1.30 2.35 -9.46
N PRO A 150 0.03 2.27 -9.91
CA PRO A 150 -0.91 1.28 -9.39
C PRO A 150 -0.34 -0.13 -9.58
N TRP A 151 -0.33 -0.92 -8.51
CA TRP A 151 0.37 -2.21 -8.50
C TRP A 151 -0.53 -3.40 -8.22
N THR A 152 -1.28 -3.37 -7.10
CA THR A 152 -2.22 -4.43 -6.72
C THR A 152 -3.41 -3.84 -5.96
N ARG A 153 -4.56 -4.54 -5.98
CA ARG A 153 -5.72 -4.22 -5.15
C ARG A 153 -6.02 -5.41 -4.24
N TRP A 154 -6.10 -5.17 -2.94
CA TRP A 154 -6.38 -6.21 -1.95
C TRP A 154 -7.68 -5.94 -1.23
N ILE A 155 -8.60 -6.91 -1.27
CA ILE A 155 -9.87 -6.83 -0.55
C ILE A 155 -9.81 -7.81 0.61
N THR A 156 -10.01 -7.33 1.84
CA THR A 156 -10.09 -8.20 3.01
C THR A 156 -11.26 -9.19 2.85
N PRO A 157 -11.05 -10.50 3.07
CA PRO A 157 -12.10 -11.51 2.94
C PRO A 157 -13.28 -11.23 3.88
N VAL A 158 -14.42 -11.84 3.60
CA VAL A 158 -15.65 -11.68 4.39
C VAL A 158 -15.44 -12.10 5.85
N GLN A 159 -14.61 -13.12 6.06
CA GLN A 159 -14.18 -13.55 7.39
C GLN A 159 -12.68 -13.30 7.54
N PRO A 160 -12.28 -12.11 7.98
CA PRO A 160 -10.87 -11.79 8.11
C PRO A 160 -10.21 -12.69 9.17
N VAL A 161 -8.96 -13.08 8.90
CA VAL A 161 -8.15 -13.87 9.86
C VAL A 161 -7.40 -12.96 10.84
N VAL A 162 -7.21 -11.69 10.48
CA VAL A 162 -6.58 -10.66 11.31
C VAL A 162 -7.52 -9.46 11.41
N GLY A 163 -7.78 -9.01 12.65
CA GLY A 163 -8.66 -7.87 12.90
C GLY A 163 -10.15 -8.15 12.63
N ARG A 164 -10.96 -7.10 12.72
CA ARG A 164 -12.42 -7.17 12.47
C ARG A 164 -12.87 -6.25 11.34
N GLN A 165 -12.03 -5.30 10.96
CA GLN A 165 -12.34 -4.34 9.91
C GLN A 165 -11.93 -4.91 8.55
N ARG A 166 -12.74 -4.61 7.54
CA ARG A 166 -12.45 -4.96 6.15
C ARG A 166 -12.03 -3.73 5.39
N PHE A 167 -11.01 -3.90 4.56
CA PHE A 167 -10.48 -2.86 3.68
C PHE A 167 -10.48 -3.34 2.22
N ASP A 168 -10.62 -2.39 1.32
CA ASP A 168 -10.37 -2.51 -0.11
C ASP A 168 -9.23 -1.55 -0.41
N THR A 169 -8.01 -2.08 -0.38
CA THR A 169 -6.77 -1.31 -0.41
C THR A 169 -6.11 -1.38 -1.77
N TRP A 170 -5.86 -0.22 -2.36
CA TRP A 170 -5.02 -0.08 -3.52
C TRP A 170 -3.57 0.16 -3.10
N PHE A 171 -2.67 -0.69 -3.60
CA PHE A 171 -1.23 -0.54 -3.39
C PHE A 171 -0.59 0.09 -4.61
N PHE A 172 0.20 1.11 -4.36
CA PHE A 172 0.98 1.82 -5.37
C PHE A 172 2.46 1.60 -5.12
N LEU A 173 3.25 1.42 -6.19
CA LEU A 173 4.71 1.54 -6.10
C LEU A 173 5.09 2.99 -6.34
N ALA A 174 6.07 3.49 -5.59
CA ALA A 174 6.69 4.79 -5.83
C ALA A 174 8.19 4.76 -5.50
N ALA A 175 9.00 5.44 -6.30
CA ALA A 175 10.39 5.68 -5.96
C ALA A 175 10.50 6.79 -4.91
N LEU A 176 11.41 6.66 -3.96
CA LEU A 176 11.76 7.75 -3.04
C LEU A 176 12.32 8.94 -3.87
N PRO A 177 11.73 10.15 -3.76
CA PRO A 177 12.22 11.30 -4.50
C PRO A 177 13.66 11.67 -4.11
N PRO A 178 14.47 12.17 -5.07
CA PRO A 178 15.85 12.53 -4.80
C PRO A 178 15.98 13.55 -3.65
N GLY A 179 16.90 13.27 -2.74
CA GLY A 179 17.23 14.14 -1.61
C GLY A 179 16.27 14.06 -0.42
N GLN A 180 15.10 13.45 -0.57
CA GLN A 180 14.17 13.23 0.54
C GLN A 180 14.58 12.02 1.39
N ARG A 181 14.13 12.00 2.66
CA ARG A 181 14.33 10.90 3.61
C ARG A 181 12.98 10.50 4.18
N ALA A 182 12.76 9.21 4.32
CA ALA A 182 11.59 8.70 5.02
C ALA A 182 11.91 8.56 6.50
N GLU A 183 11.07 9.13 7.35
CA GLU A 183 11.16 9.10 8.80
C GLU A 183 9.76 8.85 9.38
N ALA A 184 9.68 8.05 10.44
CA ALA A 184 8.41 7.81 11.12
C ALA A 184 7.93 9.07 11.82
N ASP A 185 6.62 9.33 11.80
CA ASP A 185 5.98 10.50 12.44
C ASP A 185 6.02 10.45 13.98
N GLY A 186 6.32 9.29 14.56
CA GLY A 186 6.34 9.05 16.01
C GLY A 186 4.95 8.93 16.66
N HIS A 187 3.86 9.10 15.89
CA HIS A 187 2.48 9.03 16.38
C HIS A 187 1.76 7.77 15.90
N GLU A 188 1.60 7.62 14.59
CA GLU A 188 0.99 6.43 13.97
C GLU A 188 2.03 5.36 13.70
N ALA A 189 3.23 5.75 13.31
CA ALA A 189 4.39 4.90 13.12
C ALA A 189 5.50 5.23 14.11
N THR A 190 6.07 4.21 14.75
CA THR A 190 7.14 4.35 15.77
C THR A 190 8.54 4.11 15.22
N GLU A 191 8.64 3.46 14.06
CA GLU A 191 9.90 3.11 13.42
C GLU A 191 9.72 3.09 11.91
N ALA A 192 10.74 3.55 11.17
CA ALA A 192 10.84 3.42 9.72
C ALA A 192 12.14 2.69 9.39
N CYS A 193 12.06 1.63 8.59
CA CYS A 193 13.25 0.88 8.19
C CYS A 193 13.23 0.54 6.69
N TRP A 194 14.40 0.62 6.08
CA TRP A 194 14.63 0.19 4.71
C TRP A 194 15.23 -1.20 4.71
N LEU A 195 14.58 -2.14 4.06
CA LEU A 195 15.03 -3.52 3.97
C LEU A 195 14.92 -4.00 2.53
N THR A 196 15.86 -4.85 2.10
CA THR A 196 15.61 -5.63 0.89
C THR A 196 14.42 -6.56 1.14
N PRO A 197 13.63 -6.90 0.10
CA PRO A 197 12.50 -7.81 0.25
C PRO A 197 12.89 -9.13 0.93
N LEU A 198 14.03 -9.71 0.55
CA LEU A 198 14.54 -10.93 1.17
C LEU A 198 14.83 -10.73 2.66
N ALA A 199 15.56 -9.68 3.03
CA ALA A 199 15.89 -9.40 4.42
C ALA A 199 14.63 -9.18 5.29
N ALA A 200 13.59 -8.56 4.74
CA ALA A 200 12.31 -8.40 5.44
C ALA A 200 11.61 -9.75 5.67
N LEU A 201 11.57 -10.62 4.65
CA LEU A 201 11.00 -11.97 4.78
C LEU A 201 11.80 -12.85 5.75
N GLU A 202 13.13 -12.74 5.76
CA GLU A 202 13.99 -13.44 6.74
C GLU A 202 13.74 -12.95 8.16
N ARG A 203 13.67 -11.64 8.39
CA ARG A 203 13.33 -11.08 9.70
C ARG A 203 11.93 -11.51 10.17
N TYR A 204 10.98 -11.62 9.25
CA TYR A 204 9.67 -12.19 9.55
C TYR A 204 9.80 -13.66 9.95
N ARG A 205 10.47 -14.52 9.15
CA ARG A 205 10.71 -15.93 9.49
C ARG A 205 11.29 -16.09 10.90
N ASP A 206 12.28 -15.28 11.23
CA ASP A 206 13.04 -15.35 12.49
C ASP A 206 12.30 -14.70 13.69
N GLY A 207 11.10 -14.15 13.45
CA GLY A 207 10.27 -13.55 14.50
C GLY A 207 10.71 -12.16 14.96
N HIS A 208 11.58 -11.49 14.20
CA HIS A 208 12.05 -10.15 14.53
C HIS A 208 11.05 -9.05 14.16
N ILE A 209 10.21 -9.31 13.17
CA ILE A 209 9.13 -8.41 12.73
C ILE A 209 7.86 -9.21 12.46
N ASP A 210 6.71 -8.56 12.61
CA ASP A 210 5.42 -9.10 12.20
C ASP A 210 4.91 -8.39 10.96
N LEU A 211 4.41 -9.19 10.00
CA LEU A 211 3.87 -8.75 8.72
C LEU A 211 2.55 -9.48 8.45
N VAL A 212 1.66 -8.86 7.68
CA VAL A 212 0.43 -9.52 7.22
C VAL A 212 0.51 -9.90 5.74
N ALA A 213 -0.45 -10.67 5.26
CA ALA A 213 -0.41 -11.31 3.94
C ALA A 213 -0.11 -10.34 2.78
N PRO A 214 -0.71 -9.14 2.65
CA PRO A 214 -0.39 -8.22 1.57
C PRO A 214 1.09 -7.80 1.55
N GLN A 215 1.70 -7.53 2.73
CA GLN A 215 3.12 -7.19 2.83
C GLN A 215 4.01 -8.37 2.47
N LEU A 216 3.71 -9.55 3.00
CA LEU A 216 4.48 -10.77 2.73
C LEU A 216 4.49 -11.13 1.25
N MET A 217 3.31 -11.16 0.64
CA MET A 217 3.15 -11.46 -0.79
C MET A 217 3.77 -10.37 -1.66
N GLY A 218 3.63 -9.11 -1.26
CA GLY A 218 4.26 -7.99 -1.95
C GLY A 218 5.79 -8.06 -1.91
N LEU A 219 6.37 -8.34 -0.75
CA LEU A 219 7.82 -8.53 -0.60
C LEU A 219 8.33 -9.72 -1.42
N ALA A 220 7.60 -10.85 -1.43
CA ALA A 220 7.94 -12.00 -2.24
C ALA A 220 8.00 -11.66 -3.74
N GLN A 221 7.06 -10.86 -4.24
CA GLN A 221 7.07 -10.39 -5.63
C GLN A 221 8.23 -9.42 -5.89
N LEU A 222 8.45 -8.45 -5.01
CA LEU A 222 9.50 -7.44 -5.19
C LEU A 222 10.90 -8.03 -5.13
N ASN A 223 11.08 -9.18 -4.47
CA ASN A 223 12.36 -9.89 -4.43
C ASN A 223 12.87 -10.36 -5.81
N ARG A 224 12.04 -10.29 -6.84
CA ARG A 224 12.41 -10.64 -8.23
C ARG A 224 13.15 -9.53 -8.96
N TYR A 225 13.16 -8.32 -8.39
CA TYR A 225 13.73 -7.14 -9.02
C TYR A 225 14.99 -6.68 -8.27
N GLY A 226 16.04 -6.39 -9.01
CA GLY A 226 17.28 -5.86 -8.47
C GLY A 226 17.23 -4.35 -8.23
N HIS A 227 16.39 -3.65 -9.01
CA HIS A 227 16.34 -2.19 -9.05
C HIS A 227 14.92 -1.65 -9.09
N VAL A 228 14.74 -0.42 -8.57
CA VAL A 228 13.44 0.29 -8.56
C VAL A 228 12.84 0.41 -9.96
N ALA A 229 13.66 0.78 -10.95
CA ALA A 229 13.21 0.94 -12.33
C ALA A 229 12.61 -0.35 -12.93
N GLU A 230 13.14 -1.51 -12.57
CA GLU A 230 12.63 -2.82 -13.01
C GLU A 230 11.25 -3.11 -12.40
N ALA A 231 11.09 -2.87 -11.09
CA ALA A 231 9.83 -3.07 -10.39
C ALA A 231 8.71 -2.16 -10.92
N LEU A 232 9.00 -0.86 -11.09
CA LEU A 232 8.06 0.11 -11.67
C LEU A 232 7.69 -0.26 -13.12
N SER A 233 8.69 -0.59 -13.95
CA SER A 233 8.46 -1.01 -15.34
C SER A 233 7.59 -2.28 -15.41
N ALA A 234 7.80 -3.24 -14.50
CA ALA A 234 7.00 -4.44 -14.44
C ALA A 234 5.54 -4.16 -14.05
N ALA A 235 5.32 -3.26 -13.08
CA ALA A 235 3.98 -2.87 -12.64
C ALA A 235 3.19 -2.17 -13.76
N LEU A 236 3.84 -1.34 -14.57
CA LEU A 236 3.20 -0.63 -15.69
C LEU A 236 2.78 -1.53 -16.87
N ARG A 237 3.28 -2.78 -16.94
CA ARG A 237 2.99 -3.68 -18.09
C ARG A 237 1.62 -4.35 -18.02
N ARG A 238 0.94 -4.32 -16.88
CA ARG A 238 -0.38 -4.97 -16.71
C ARG A 238 -1.26 -4.14 -15.77
N PRO A 239 -2.57 -4.22 -15.91
CA PRO A 239 -3.49 -3.67 -14.91
C PRO A 239 -3.22 -4.28 -13.52
N PRO A 240 -3.42 -3.52 -12.43
CA PRO A 240 -3.29 -4.04 -11.08
C PRO A 240 -4.24 -5.21 -10.84
N PRO A 241 -3.76 -6.40 -10.46
CA PRO A 241 -4.64 -7.52 -10.15
C PRO A 241 -5.44 -7.24 -8.87
N CYS A 242 -6.70 -7.67 -8.85
CA CYS A 242 -7.54 -7.66 -7.66
C CYS A 242 -7.38 -8.98 -6.90
N ILE A 243 -7.02 -8.90 -5.62
CA ILE A 243 -6.76 -10.06 -4.76
C ILE A 243 -7.78 -10.04 -3.63
N LEU A 244 -8.76 -10.93 -3.72
CA LEU A 244 -9.73 -11.21 -2.67
C LEU A 244 -9.49 -12.64 -2.19
N PRO A 245 -8.76 -12.85 -1.10
CA PRO A 245 -8.48 -14.19 -0.60
C PRO A 245 -9.73 -14.88 -0.07
N GLU A 246 -9.77 -16.20 -0.21
CA GLU A 246 -10.74 -17.04 0.47
C GLU A 246 -10.08 -17.74 1.67
N ALA A 247 -10.82 -17.90 2.76
CA ALA A 247 -10.31 -18.46 4.00
C ALA A 247 -11.11 -19.68 4.45
N TRP A 248 -10.43 -20.80 4.71
CA TRP A 248 -11.02 -22.02 5.23
C TRP A 248 -10.41 -22.45 6.57
N PRO A 249 -11.19 -23.07 7.46
CA PRO A 249 -10.65 -23.69 8.66
C PRO A 249 -9.68 -24.83 8.32
N GLU A 250 -8.53 -24.90 9.00
CA GLU A 250 -7.59 -26.03 8.94
C GLU A 250 -7.07 -26.32 10.37
N GLY A 251 -7.57 -27.38 11.00
CA GLY A 251 -7.23 -27.67 12.39
C GLY A 251 -7.55 -26.51 13.33
N ALA A 252 -6.56 -26.03 14.08
CA ALA A 252 -6.67 -24.86 14.95
C ALA A 252 -6.40 -23.52 14.23
N GLY A 253 -6.05 -23.56 12.94
CA GLY A 253 -5.73 -22.40 12.12
C GLY A 253 -6.68 -22.22 10.94
N ARG A 254 -6.20 -21.50 9.92
CA ARG A 254 -6.90 -21.28 8.66
C ARG A 254 -5.95 -21.37 7.48
N VAL A 255 -6.49 -21.78 6.34
CA VAL A 255 -5.81 -21.68 5.04
C VAL A 255 -6.39 -20.48 4.30
N MET A 256 -5.50 -19.62 3.81
CA MET A 256 -5.81 -18.53 2.89
C MET A 256 -5.49 -19.00 1.48
N CYS A 257 -6.47 -19.04 0.60
CA CYS A 257 -6.29 -19.35 -0.82
C CYS A 257 -6.42 -18.05 -1.64
N TYR A 258 -5.56 -17.90 -2.62
CA TYR A 258 -5.50 -16.73 -3.50
C TYR A 258 -5.97 -17.07 -4.91
N PRO A 259 -6.35 -16.09 -5.74
CA PRO A 259 -6.71 -16.31 -7.14
C PRO A 259 -5.66 -17.16 -7.88
N GLY A 260 -6.09 -18.19 -8.59
CA GLY A 260 -5.24 -19.20 -9.22
C GLY A 260 -5.13 -20.52 -8.43
N ASP A 261 -5.51 -20.54 -7.16
CA ASP A 261 -5.60 -21.78 -6.38
C ASP A 261 -6.77 -22.65 -6.88
N PRO A 262 -6.63 -23.99 -6.96
CA PRO A 262 -7.73 -24.87 -7.39
C PRO A 262 -9.02 -24.79 -6.56
N GLN A 263 -8.95 -24.31 -5.32
CA GLN A 263 -10.11 -24.12 -4.45
C GLN A 263 -10.64 -22.68 -4.45
N HIS A 264 -9.95 -21.76 -5.15
CA HIS A 264 -10.38 -20.38 -5.28
C HIS A 264 -11.37 -20.23 -6.44
N PRO A 265 -12.45 -19.41 -6.32
CA PRO A 265 -13.43 -19.23 -7.41
C PRO A 265 -12.82 -18.57 -8.67
N VAL A 266 -11.76 -17.77 -8.51
CA VAL A 266 -11.01 -17.18 -9.62
C VAL A 266 -9.87 -18.12 -10.01
N VAL A 267 -9.97 -18.69 -11.22
CA VAL A 267 -9.01 -19.69 -11.74
C VAL A 267 -7.72 -19.02 -12.22
N GLU A 268 -7.81 -17.78 -12.71
CA GLU A 268 -6.65 -17.03 -13.20
C GLU A 268 -5.75 -16.58 -12.06
N ARG A 269 -4.45 -16.82 -12.21
CA ARG A 269 -3.46 -16.43 -11.21
C ARG A 269 -3.27 -14.91 -11.20
N ALA A 270 -3.57 -14.26 -10.08
CA ALA A 270 -3.46 -12.82 -9.94
C ALA A 270 -2.02 -12.34 -9.73
N MET A 271 -1.19 -13.16 -9.07
CA MET A 271 0.17 -12.76 -8.68
C MET A 271 1.08 -13.98 -8.60
N ASP A 272 2.39 -13.76 -8.70
CA ASP A 272 3.40 -14.78 -8.43
C ASP A 272 3.54 -15.02 -6.91
N GLY A 273 4.16 -16.13 -6.53
CA GLY A 273 4.31 -16.54 -5.15
C GLY A 273 3.30 -17.62 -4.74
N PRO A 274 3.18 -17.95 -3.45
CA PRO A 274 2.35 -19.06 -3.00
C PRO A 274 0.87 -18.78 -3.24
N LEU A 275 0.15 -19.76 -3.79
CA LEU A 275 -1.31 -19.70 -3.96
C LEU A 275 -2.06 -20.01 -2.66
N ARG A 276 -1.35 -20.50 -1.62
CA ARG A 276 -1.90 -20.79 -0.30
C ARG A 276 -0.94 -20.38 0.79
N LEU A 277 -1.51 -19.78 1.84
CA LEU A 277 -0.82 -19.55 3.10
C LEU A 277 -1.58 -20.19 4.25
N ARG A 278 -0.87 -20.87 5.14
CA ARG A 278 -1.41 -21.26 6.44
C ARG A 278 -1.34 -20.09 7.39
N PHE A 279 -2.42 -19.84 8.12
CA PHE A 279 -2.45 -18.88 9.23
C PHE A 279 -2.63 -19.65 10.53
N ALA A 280 -1.57 -19.73 11.32
CA ALA A 280 -1.56 -20.40 12.61
C ALA A 280 -0.64 -19.65 13.59
N GLY A 281 -0.99 -19.62 14.88
CA GLY A 281 -0.19 -18.92 15.88
C GLY A 281 -0.02 -17.41 15.61
N GLY A 282 -0.95 -16.78 14.88
CA GLY A 282 -0.87 -15.36 14.52
C GLY A 282 0.01 -15.06 13.31
N ARG A 283 0.55 -16.06 12.62
CA ARG A 283 1.52 -15.89 11.52
C ARG A 283 1.06 -16.58 10.24
N PHE A 284 1.50 -16.03 9.11
CA PHE A 284 1.28 -16.60 7.79
C PHE A 284 2.52 -17.38 7.34
N GLU A 285 2.33 -18.58 6.81
CA GLU A 285 3.40 -19.43 6.31
C GLU A 285 2.99 -20.11 4.99
N PRO A 286 3.87 -20.15 3.98
CA PRO A 286 3.68 -20.99 2.82
C PRO A 286 3.73 -22.48 3.20
N PHE A 287 3.01 -23.33 2.45
CA PHE A 287 3.00 -24.77 2.71
C PHE A 287 4.36 -25.43 2.52
N ASN A 288 5.18 -24.90 1.61
CA ASN A 288 6.52 -25.41 1.31
C ASN A 288 7.63 -24.73 2.14
N GLY A 289 7.27 -24.19 3.31
CA GLY A 289 8.19 -23.47 4.17
C GLY A 289 8.70 -22.16 3.54
N PHE A 290 9.84 -21.66 3.99
CA PHE A 290 10.35 -20.34 3.58
C PHE A 290 10.58 -20.21 2.06
N GLN A 291 11.01 -21.29 1.39
CA GLN A 291 11.21 -21.26 -0.06
C GLN A 291 9.92 -21.10 -0.85
N GLY A 292 8.79 -21.47 -0.26
CA GLY A 292 7.48 -21.29 -0.88
C GLY A 292 7.09 -19.83 -1.16
N TRP A 293 7.77 -18.84 -0.58
CA TRP A 293 7.58 -17.42 -0.94
C TRP A 293 8.01 -17.11 -2.37
N PHE A 294 8.90 -17.90 -2.96
CA PHE A 294 9.57 -17.62 -4.24
C PHE A 294 9.13 -18.54 -5.40
N GLU A 295 8.07 -19.33 -5.19
CA GLU A 295 7.51 -20.27 -6.18
C GLU A 295 6.60 -19.61 -7.25
#